data_b4017d8ee9558f20f38b903e24daf6df
#
_entry.id   b4017d8ee9558f20f38b903e24daf6df
#
_cell.length_a   1.000
_cell.length_b   1.000
_cell.length_c   1.000
_cell.angle_alpha   90.00
_cell.angle_beta   90.00
_cell.angle_gamma   90.00
#
_symmetry.space_group_name_H-M   'P 1'
#
loop_
_entity.id
_entity.type
_entity.pdbx_description
1 polymer ?
#
loop_
_entity_poly.entity_id
_entity_poly.type
_entity_poly.pdbx_seq_one_letter_code
_entity_poly.pdbx_strand_id
1 'polypeptide(L)'
;LGINCAVTDLERVDDGKNEQLYYEGVRQGVELASGLQHALEYAVKHLPIPKVMTYQLADGVTTVSFVRPVRHLTALLGTEIVPVELFGLKSGRLTRGHRFHTSEPIAIENADSYVEQMKAAFVMPCYDERRAVIEAELKRRAAALDAEAIMPEDLLEEVTALTEWPVIYESQFESEFLAVPQECLILTMQLNQKYFALEDRSGKLMNRFLLVSQLIAKDGGKAISEGNARVVRARLADAKFF
;
A
#
# COMPACT_ATOMS: atom_id res chain seq x y z
N LEU A 1 10.88 22.10 -32.87
CA LEU A 1 9.98 20.92 -32.72
C LEU A 1 10.27 19.81 -33.75
N GLY A 2 11.17 20.04 -34.75
CA GLY A 2 11.58 19.04 -35.74
C GLY A 2 10.44 18.58 -36.70
N ILE A 3 9.42 19.41 -36.86
CA ILE A 3 8.30 19.14 -37.77
C ILE A 3 8.75 19.56 -39.18
N ASN A 4 8.67 18.62 -40.11
CA ASN A 4 8.98 18.84 -41.50
C ASN A 4 7.65 19.14 -42.24
N CYS A 5 7.32 20.42 -42.40
CA CYS A 5 6.12 20.88 -43.07
C CYS A 5 6.45 21.99 -44.09
N ALA A 6 5.65 22.16 -45.10
CA ALA A 6 5.78 23.29 -46.01
C ALA A 6 5.20 24.56 -45.39
N VAL A 7 5.67 25.72 -45.79
CA VAL A 7 5.13 27.00 -45.29
C VAL A 7 3.63 27.17 -45.61
N THR A 8 3.18 26.53 -46.68
CA THR A 8 1.76 26.48 -47.10
C THR A 8 0.86 25.66 -46.16
N ASP A 9 1.45 24.82 -45.30
CA ASP A 9 0.72 23.97 -44.36
C ASP A 9 0.50 24.67 -43.00
N LEU A 10 0.96 25.91 -42.90
CA LEU A 10 0.85 26.70 -41.68
C LEU A 10 -0.38 27.62 -41.75
N GLU A 11 -1.23 27.54 -40.75
CA GLU A 11 -2.30 28.48 -40.52
C GLU A 11 -1.82 29.71 -39.77
N ARG A 12 -2.30 30.88 -40.24
CA ARG A 12 -2.07 32.14 -39.54
C ARG A 12 -3.23 32.41 -38.60
N VAL A 13 -2.94 32.53 -37.33
CA VAL A 13 -3.91 32.84 -36.28
C VAL A 13 -3.48 34.13 -35.57
N ASP A 14 -4.37 35.11 -35.55
CA ASP A 14 -4.19 36.36 -34.85
C ASP A 14 -4.75 36.20 -33.43
N ASP A 15 -3.90 36.32 -32.41
CA ASP A 15 -4.27 36.27 -30.98
C ASP A 15 -4.71 37.64 -30.42
N GLY A 16 -4.89 38.65 -31.32
CA GLY A 16 -5.25 40.01 -30.96
C GLY A 16 -4.06 40.88 -30.54
N LYS A 17 -2.85 40.33 -30.50
CA LYS A 17 -1.59 41.06 -30.25
C LYS A 17 -0.53 40.79 -31.30
N ASN A 18 -0.45 39.54 -31.76
CA ASN A 18 0.54 39.10 -32.74
C ASN A 18 -0.08 38.04 -33.66
N GLU A 19 0.40 38.04 -34.93
CA GLU A 19 0.12 36.98 -35.89
C GLU A 19 1.03 35.78 -35.57
N GLN A 20 0.45 34.62 -35.28
CA GLN A 20 1.18 33.39 -35.01
C GLN A 20 0.93 32.35 -36.08
N LEU A 21 1.95 31.52 -36.33
CA LEU A 21 1.84 30.43 -37.30
C LEU A 21 1.58 29.14 -36.56
N TYR A 22 0.49 28.48 -36.92
CA TYR A 22 0.10 27.18 -36.35
C TYR A 22 0.22 26.09 -37.41
N TYR A 23 0.65 24.92 -36.93
CA TYR A 23 0.63 23.71 -37.75
C TYR A 23 -0.28 22.68 -37.08
N GLU A 24 -1.32 22.28 -37.79
CA GLU A 24 -2.16 21.18 -37.36
C GLU A 24 -1.73 19.91 -38.10
N GLY A 25 -1.29 18.90 -37.36
CA GLY A 25 -0.81 17.67 -37.94
C GLY A 25 -1.11 16.46 -37.03
N VAL A 26 -1.32 15.33 -37.70
CA VAL A 26 -1.51 14.06 -36.99
C VAL A 26 -0.15 13.39 -36.79
N ARG A 27 0.21 13.19 -35.54
CA ARG A 27 1.38 12.37 -35.18
C ARG A 27 0.90 10.97 -34.79
N GLN A 28 1.45 9.97 -35.46
CA GLN A 28 1.18 8.60 -35.05
C GLN A 28 1.63 8.37 -33.63
N GLY A 29 0.72 7.84 -32.79
CA GLY A 29 1.00 7.46 -31.42
C GLY A 29 1.89 6.21 -31.34
N VAL A 30 2.37 5.92 -30.13
CA VAL A 30 3.08 4.66 -29.85
C VAL A 30 2.04 3.57 -29.58
N GLU A 31 2.31 2.36 -30.06
CA GLU A 31 1.46 1.20 -29.71
C GLU A 31 1.44 0.97 -28.20
N LEU A 32 0.28 0.59 -27.66
CA LEU A 32 0.06 0.46 -26.22
C LEU A 32 1.09 -0.45 -25.54
N ALA A 33 1.34 -1.62 -26.09
CA ALA A 33 2.29 -2.57 -25.49
C ALA A 33 3.70 -1.98 -25.40
N SER A 34 4.18 -1.36 -26.47
CA SER A 34 5.50 -0.74 -26.50
C SER A 34 5.59 0.47 -25.57
N GLY A 35 4.58 1.33 -25.57
CA GLY A 35 4.53 2.49 -24.69
C GLY A 35 4.46 2.11 -23.22
N LEU A 36 3.64 1.12 -22.87
CA LEU A 36 3.52 0.60 -21.50
C LEU A 36 4.81 -0.07 -21.04
N GLN A 37 5.48 -0.86 -21.89
CA GLN A 37 6.77 -1.48 -21.60
C GLN A 37 7.80 -0.43 -21.20
N HIS A 38 7.98 0.61 -22.02
CA HIS A 38 8.92 1.70 -21.71
C HIS A 38 8.55 2.46 -20.46
N ALA A 39 7.26 2.71 -20.23
CA ALA A 39 6.79 3.40 -19.03
C ALA A 39 7.07 2.59 -17.76
N LEU A 40 6.85 1.28 -17.77
CA LEU A 40 7.14 0.38 -16.65
C LEU A 40 8.63 0.31 -16.35
N GLU A 41 9.47 0.12 -17.35
CA GLU A 41 10.93 0.08 -17.19
C GLU A 41 11.45 1.41 -16.63
N TYR A 42 10.97 2.51 -17.17
CA TYR A 42 11.32 3.84 -16.69
C TYR A 42 10.88 4.05 -15.23
N ALA A 43 9.63 3.74 -14.91
CA ALA A 43 9.07 3.90 -13.58
C ALA A 43 9.87 3.09 -12.54
N VAL A 44 10.12 1.80 -12.79
CA VAL A 44 10.89 0.95 -11.87
C VAL A 44 12.30 1.48 -11.66
N LYS A 45 12.96 1.97 -12.70
CA LYS A 45 14.32 2.53 -12.62
C LYS A 45 14.38 3.82 -11.78
N HIS A 46 13.30 4.59 -11.73
CA HIS A 46 13.25 5.90 -11.08
C HIS A 46 12.44 5.90 -9.77
N LEU A 47 11.95 4.75 -9.32
CA LEU A 47 11.32 4.65 -8.00
C LEU A 47 12.33 5.02 -6.90
N PRO A 48 11.95 5.87 -5.93
CA PRO A 48 12.82 6.28 -4.83
C PRO A 48 12.96 5.17 -3.79
N ILE A 49 13.51 4.03 -4.18
CA ILE A 49 13.68 2.86 -3.31
C ILE A 49 15.07 2.92 -2.67
N PRO A 50 15.16 3.10 -1.34
CA PRO A 50 16.46 3.28 -0.67
C PRO A 50 17.29 1.98 -0.64
N LYS A 51 16.63 0.82 -0.67
CA LYS A 51 17.30 -0.50 -0.66
C LYS A 51 16.53 -1.47 -1.54
N VAL A 52 17.25 -2.13 -2.43
CA VAL A 52 16.72 -3.20 -3.28
C VAL A 52 17.30 -4.54 -2.87
N MET A 53 16.53 -5.59 -3.07
CA MET A 53 16.99 -6.99 -2.99
C MET A 53 17.37 -7.44 -4.39
N THR A 54 18.37 -8.32 -4.47
CA THR A 54 18.74 -9.00 -5.71
C THR A 54 18.39 -10.48 -5.56
N TYR A 55 17.73 -11.05 -6.55
CA TYR A 55 17.37 -12.46 -6.57
C TYR A 55 17.53 -13.03 -7.98
N GLN A 56 17.84 -14.32 -8.01
CA GLN A 56 18.07 -15.07 -9.25
C GLN A 56 16.75 -15.66 -9.76
N LEU A 57 16.53 -15.59 -11.06
CA LEU A 57 15.38 -16.23 -11.71
C LEU A 57 15.55 -17.74 -11.82
N ALA A 58 14.49 -18.42 -12.23
CA ALA A 58 14.46 -19.89 -12.34
C ALA A 58 15.47 -20.47 -13.33
N ASP A 59 16.00 -19.66 -14.26
CA ASP A 59 17.04 -20.06 -15.21
C ASP A 59 18.43 -20.23 -14.54
N GLY A 60 18.57 -19.82 -13.28
CA GLY A 60 19.80 -19.93 -12.52
C GLY A 60 20.93 -18.97 -12.94
N VAL A 61 20.67 -18.06 -13.86
CA VAL A 61 21.65 -17.11 -14.44
C VAL A 61 21.16 -15.68 -14.36
N THR A 62 19.93 -15.41 -14.74
CA THR A 62 19.36 -14.05 -14.77
C THR A 62 19.09 -13.54 -13.37
N THR A 63 19.58 -12.35 -13.09
CA THR A 63 19.41 -11.68 -11.80
C THR A 63 18.48 -10.48 -11.95
N VAL A 64 17.57 -10.34 -11.01
CA VAL A 64 16.59 -9.25 -10.94
C VAL A 64 16.73 -8.50 -9.61
N SER A 65 16.59 -7.18 -9.65
CA SER A 65 16.66 -6.32 -8.47
C SER A 65 15.37 -5.56 -8.28
N PHE A 66 14.77 -5.71 -7.10
CA PHE A 66 13.59 -4.96 -6.68
C PHE A 66 13.46 -5.00 -5.15
N VAL A 67 12.46 -4.29 -4.59
CA VAL A 67 12.24 -4.26 -3.12
C VAL A 67 11.98 -5.66 -2.57
N ARG A 68 11.16 -6.44 -3.26
CA ARG A 68 10.80 -7.83 -2.93
C ARG A 68 10.61 -8.64 -4.20
N PRO A 69 10.70 -9.98 -4.15
CA PRO A 69 10.39 -10.84 -5.28
C PRO A 69 8.95 -10.61 -5.76
N VAL A 70 8.81 -10.25 -7.04
CA VAL A 70 7.52 -10.13 -7.72
C VAL A 70 7.12 -11.49 -8.26
N ARG A 71 5.85 -11.86 -8.12
CA ARG A 71 5.37 -13.21 -8.49
C ARG A 71 4.40 -13.20 -9.66
N HIS A 72 3.69 -12.10 -9.86
CA HIS A 72 2.69 -11.94 -10.91
C HIS A 72 2.80 -10.55 -11.52
N LEU A 73 2.51 -10.49 -12.80
CA LEU A 73 2.38 -9.24 -13.54
C LEU A 73 1.02 -9.28 -14.26
N THR A 74 0.13 -8.38 -13.91
CA THR A 74 -1.19 -8.27 -14.54
C THR A 74 -1.26 -6.97 -15.32
N ALA A 75 -1.55 -7.06 -16.61
CA ALA A 75 -1.76 -5.90 -17.47
C ALA A 75 -2.92 -6.16 -18.43
N LEU A 76 -4.00 -5.40 -18.25
CA LEU A 76 -5.23 -5.53 -19.02
C LEU A 76 -5.70 -4.16 -19.54
N LEU A 77 -6.25 -4.17 -20.73
CA LEU A 77 -7.09 -3.11 -21.28
C LEU A 77 -8.46 -3.70 -21.59
N GLY A 78 -9.47 -3.33 -20.81
CA GLY A 78 -10.74 -4.04 -20.83
C GLY A 78 -10.52 -5.52 -20.50
N THR A 79 -10.87 -6.40 -21.43
CA THR A 79 -10.69 -7.86 -21.32
C THR A 79 -9.39 -8.37 -21.92
N GLU A 80 -8.66 -7.53 -22.65
CA GLU A 80 -7.48 -7.96 -23.42
C GLU A 80 -6.19 -7.84 -22.58
N ILE A 81 -5.34 -8.84 -22.66
CA ILE A 81 -4.02 -8.81 -22.04
C ILE A 81 -3.09 -7.92 -22.86
N VAL A 82 -2.51 -6.89 -22.23
CA VAL A 82 -1.47 -6.07 -22.84
C VAL A 82 -0.12 -6.78 -22.62
N PRO A 83 0.56 -7.23 -23.70
CA PRO A 83 1.78 -8.00 -23.56
C PRO A 83 2.95 -7.10 -23.16
N VAL A 84 3.38 -7.23 -21.91
CA VAL A 84 4.57 -6.57 -21.34
C VAL A 84 5.35 -7.57 -20.49
N GLU A 85 6.63 -7.29 -20.27
CA GLU A 85 7.51 -8.14 -19.47
C GLU A 85 8.28 -7.29 -18.45
N LEU A 86 8.29 -7.71 -17.19
CA LEU A 86 9.03 -7.03 -16.14
C LEU A 86 9.50 -8.06 -15.09
N PHE A 87 10.72 -7.90 -14.58
CA PHE A 87 11.32 -8.81 -13.60
C PHE A 87 11.34 -10.28 -14.04
N GLY A 88 11.45 -10.54 -15.34
CA GLY A 88 11.37 -11.88 -15.93
C GLY A 88 9.98 -12.50 -15.93
N LEU A 89 8.94 -11.71 -15.65
CA LEU A 89 7.54 -12.13 -15.69
C LEU A 89 6.85 -11.53 -16.91
N LYS A 90 6.13 -12.37 -17.63
CA LYS A 90 5.22 -11.93 -18.69
C LYS A 90 3.87 -11.57 -18.09
N SER A 91 3.27 -10.51 -18.60
CA SER A 91 1.94 -10.10 -18.20
C SER A 91 0.89 -11.16 -18.51
N GLY A 92 -0.12 -11.20 -17.67
CA GLY A 92 -1.26 -12.08 -17.81
C GLY A 92 -2.45 -11.50 -17.09
N ARG A 93 -3.45 -12.36 -16.81
CA ARG A 93 -4.62 -12.00 -16.02
C ARG A 93 -4.69 -12.73 -14.67
N LEU A 94 -3.75 -13.65 -14.40
CA LEU A 94 -3.73 -14.39 -13.15
C LEU A 94 -3.03 -13.61 -12.05
N THR A 95 -3.68 -13.50 -10.89
CA THR A 95 -3.11 -12.95 -9.67
C THR A 95 -3.52 -13.80 -8.47
N ARG A 96 -3.24 -13.35 -7.26
CA ARG A 96 -3.65 -14.02 -6.03
C ARG A 96 -4.29 -13.03 -5.08
N GLY A 97 -5.27 -13.52 -4.34
CA GLY A 97 -5.83 -12.82 -3.21
C GLY A 97 -4.96 -12.95 -1.95
N HIS A 98 -5.56 -12.62 -0.81
CA HIS A 98 -4.90 -12.67 0.49
C HIS A 98 -4.44 -14.10 0.83
N ARG A 99 -3.13 -14.26 1.12
CA ARG A 99 -2.49 -15.57 1.22
C ARG A 99 -3.06 -16.51 2.31
N PHE A 100 -3.77 -15.98 3.30
CA PHE A 100 -4.37 -16.75 4.39
C PHE A 100 -5.87 -16.94 4.26
N HIS A 101 -6.53 -16.17 3.39
CA HIS A 101 -7.98 -16.20 3.21
C HIS A 101 -8.39 -16.81 1.86
N THR A 102 -7.46 -16.88 0.90
CA THR A 102 -7.68 -17.49 -0.41
C THR A 102 -6.54 -18.44 -0.75
N SER A 103 -6.86 -19.59 -1.36
CA SER A 103 -5.87 -20.58 -1.81
C SER A 103 -5.65 -20.53 -3.31
N GLU A 104 -6.68 -20.25 -4.08
CA GLU A 104 -6.68 -20.36 -5.52
C GLU A 104 -6.23 -19.07 -6.22
N PRO A 105 -5.58 -19.19 -7.37
CA PRO A 105 -5.33 -18.05 -8.24
C PRO A 105 -6.65 -17.42 -8.72
N ILE A 106 -6.62 -16.11 -8.95
CA ILE A 106 -7.74 -15.31 -9.44
C ILE A 106 -7.45 -14.90 -10.87
N ALA A 107 -8.36 -15.22 -11.77
CA ALA A 107 -8.32 -14.70 -13.13
C ALA A 107 -9.11 -13.38 -13.18
N ILE A 108 -8.41 -12.28 -13.39
CA ILE A 108 -9.06 -10.97 -13.58
C ILE A 108 -9.76 -10.96 -14.92
N GLU A 109 -11.06 -10.82 -14.91
CA GLU A 109 -11.90 -10.90 -16.11
C GLU A 109 -11.77 -9.65 -16.99
N ASN A 110 -11.81 -8.49 -16.33
CA ASN A 110 -11.77 -7.19 -16.98
C ASN A 110 -11.03 -6.21 -16.06
N ALA A 111 -10.35 -5.25 -16.64
CA ALA A 111 -9.69 -4.17 -15.90
C ALA A 111 -10.65 -3.45 -14.94
N ASP A 112 -11.89 -3.20 -15.37
CA ASP A 112 -12.90 -2.51 -14.55
C ASP A 112 -13.40 -3.35 -13.36
N SER A 113 -13.33 -4.68 -13.46
CA SER A 113 -13.73 -5.59 -12.38
C SER A 113 -12.60 -5.88 -11.37
N TYR A 114 -11.39 -5.39 -11.61
CA TYR A 114 -10.20 -5.69 -10.79
C TYR A 114 -10.42 -5.42 -9.29
N VAL A 115 -10.92 -4.23 -8.96
CA VAL A 115 -11.10 -3.81 -7.56
C VAL A 115 -12.06 -4.73 -6.83
N GLU A 116 -13.21 -5.04 -7.43
CA GLU A 116 -14.22 -5.89 -6.81
C GLU A 116 -13.77 -7.35 -6.69
N GLN A 117 -13.09 -7.89 -7.72
CA GLN A 117 -12.52 -9.22 -7.67
C GLN A 117 -11.45 -9.35 -6.58
N MET A 118 -10.62 -8.33 -6.40
CA MET A 118 -9.59 -8.32 -5.35
C MET A 118 -10.21 -8.18 -3.96
N LYS A 119 -11.25 -7.36 -3.78
CA LYS A 119 -11.99 -7.26 -2.51
C LYS A 119 -12.65 -8.58 -2.14
N ALA A 120 -13.28 -9.27 -3.09
CA ALA A 120 -13.85 -10.60 -2.88
C ALA A 120 -12.78 -11.63 -2.44
N ALA A 121 -11.53 -11.36 -2.76
CA ALA A 121 -10.37 -12.17 -2.38
C ALA A 121 -9.57 -11.60 -1.20
N PHE A 122 -10.19 -10.77 -0.38
CA PHE A 122 -9.59 -10.16 0.81
C PHE A 122 -8.35 -9.32 0.53
N VAL A 123 -8.37 -8.56 -0.55
CA VAL A 123 -7.37 -7.54 -0.85
C VAL A 123 -8.09 -6.24 -1.21
N MET A 124 -7.78 -5.18 -0.50
CA MET A 124 -8.30 -3.83 -0.74
C MET A 124 -7.23 -3.04 -1.51
N PRO A 125 -7.30 -2.97 -2.85
CA PRO A 125 -6.20 -2.41 -3.64
C PRO A 125 -6.11 -0.88 -3.56
N CYS A 126 -7.24 -0.19 -3.36
CA CYS A 126 -7.25 1.26 -3.24
C CYS A 126 -6.65 1.70 -1.90
N TYR A 127 -5.57 2.49 -1.94
CA TYR A 127 -4.87 2.98 -0.75
C TYR A 127 -5.76 3.88 0.10
N ASP A 128 -6.42 4.86 -0.52
CA ASP A 128 -7.25 5.84 0.20
C ASP A 128 -8.46 5.20 0.86
N GLU A 129 -9.09 4.23 0.19
CA GLU A 129 -10.18 3.45 0.77
C GLU A 129 -9.70 2.65 1.98
N ARG A 130 -8.56 1.98 1.85
CA ARG A 130 -7.96 1.18 2.92
C ARG A 130 -7.58 2.04 4.12
N ARG A 131 -7.01 3.23 3.88
CA ARG A 131 -6.69 4.22 4.91
C ARG A 131 -7.95 4.68 5.65
N ALA A 132 -8.99 5.04 4.91
CA ALA A 132 -10.26 5.47 5.49
C ALA A 132 -10.92 4.38 6.35
N VAL A 133 -10.87 3.12 5.92
CA VAL A 133 -11.37 1.97 6.69
C VAL A 133 -10.59 1.79 7.99
N ILE A 134 -9.25 1.87 7.95
CA ILE A 134 -8.40 1.74 9.14
C ILE A 134 -8.74 2.87 10.13
N GLU A 135 -8.74 4.11 9.68
CA GLU A 135 -9.00 5.27 10.52
C GLU A 135 -10.39 5.21 11.18
N ALA A 136 -11.43 4.91 10.38
CA ALA A 136 -12.80 4.81 10.88
C ALA A 136 -12.93 3.69 11.93
N GLU A 137 -12.33 2.53 11.68
CA GLU A 137 -12.41 1.39 12.60
C GLU A 137 -11.60 1.62 13.88
N LEU A 138 -10.44 2.28 13.81
CA LEU A 138 -9.67 2.70 15.00
C LEU A 138 -10.49 3.65 15.88
N LYS A 139 -11.10 4.69 15.28
CA LYS A 139 -11.98 5.62 16.00
C LYS A 139 -13.19 4.92 16.62
N ARG A 140 -13.83 4.03 15.87
CA ARG A 140 -14.99 3.27 16.35
C ARG A 140 -14.65 2.39 17.56
N ARG A 141 -13.50 1.72 17.51
CA ARG A 141 -13.04 0.84 18.59
C ARG A 141 -12.59 1.61 19.81
N ALA A 142 -11.88 2.71 19.63
CA ALA A 142 -11.49 3.59 20.72
C ALA A 142 -12.74 4.16 21.43
N ALA A 143 -13.72 4.65 20.68
CA ALA A 143 -14.97 5.17 21.24
C ALA A 143 -15.76 4.11 22.05
N ALA A 144 -15.74 2.84 21.61
CA ALA A 144 -16.37 1.75 22.35
C ALA A 144 -15.72 1.48 23.73
N LEU A 145 -14.49 1.96 23.92
CA LEU A 145 -13.72 1.87 25.18
C LEU A 145 -13.74 3.19 25.97
N ASP A 146 -14.55 4.16 25.56
CA ASP A 146 -14.56 5.51 26.10
C ASP A 146 -13.18 6.20 26.03
N ALA A 147 -12.45 5.96 24.95
CA ALA A 147 -11.07 6.35 24.70
C ALA A 147 -10.92 7.04 23.35
N GLU A 148 -9.75 7.64 23.14
CA GLU A 148 -9.29 8.15 21.87
C GLU A 148 -8.01 7.40 21.44
N ALA A 149 -7.89 7.13 20.14
CA ALA A 149 -6.70 6.49 19.58
C ALA A 149 -5.69 7.56 19.16
N ILE A 150 -4.46 7.44 19.63
CA ILE A 150 -3.35 8.30 19.19
C ILE A 150 -2.91 7.84 17.81
N MET A 151 -3.25 8.62 16.77
CA MET A 151 -3.05 8.28 15.36
C MET A 151 -2.19 9.33 14.64
N PRO A 152 -0.87 9.35 14.85
CA PRO A 152 0.01 10.19 14.03
C PRO A 152 -0.15 9.84 12.54
N GLU A 153 -0.10 10.86 11.70
CA GLU A 153 -0.33 10.71 10.26
C GLU A 153 0.65 9.71 9.61
N ASP A 154 1.93 9.83 9.92
CA ASP A 154 3.00 8.95 9.44
C ASP A 154 2.79 7.48 9.84
N LEU A 155 2.31 7.23 11.06
CA LEU A 155 1.97 5.88 11.52
C LEU A 155 0.78 5.30 10.75
N LEU A 156 -0.27 6.10 10.55
CA LEU A 156 -1.45 5.69 9.82
C LEU A 156 -1.12 5.38 8.35
N GLU A 157 -0.31 6.22 7.72
CA GLU A 157 0.19 6.01 6.36
C GLU A 157 1.01 4.73 6.24
N GLU A 158 1.96 4.52 7.17
CA GLU A 158 2.81 3.33 7.18
C GLU A 158 1.98 2.06 7.36
N VAL A 159 1.07 2.04 8.33
CA VAL A 159 0.19 0.88 8.57
C VAL A 159 -0.72 0.60 7.38
N THR A 160 -1.23 1.65 6.73
CA THR A 160 -2.01 1.53 5.50
C THR A 160 -1.20 0.88 4.38
N ALA A 161 0.06 1.27 4.23
CA ALA A 161 0.95 0.69 3.21
C ALA A 161 1.34 -0.76 3.50
N LEU A 162 1.38 -1.16 4.77
CA LEU A 162 1.76 -2.52 5.20
C LEU A 162 0.62 -3.54 5.15
N THR A 163 -0.62 -3.11 5.00
CA THR A 163 -1.79 -4.00 5.08
C THR A 163 -2.52 -4.14 3.74
N GLU A 164 -3.07 -5.33 3.47
CA GLU A 164 -3.90 -5.62 2.29
C GLU A 164 -5.40 -5.67 2.65
N TRP A 165 -5.69 -6.22 3.84
CA TRP A 165 -7.04 -6.39 4.39
C TRP A 165 -7.03 -6.07 5.88
N PRO A 166 -7.30 -4.81 6.26
CA PRO A 166 -7.16 -4.38 7.64
C PRO A 166 -8.24 -4.97 8.55
N VAL A 167 -7.80 -5.57 9.64
CA VAL A 167 -8.65 -6.05 10.74
C VAL A 167 -8.07 -5.52 12.03
N ILE A 168 -8.84 -4.72 12.76
CA ILE A 168 -8.36 -4.10 13.99
C ILE A 168 -8.69 -5.01 15.18
N TYR A 169 -7.70 -5.24 16.03
CA TYR A 169 -7.85 -5.93 17.30
C TYR A 169 -7.43 -5.03 18.46
N GLU A 170 -8.04 -5.25 19.59
CA GLU A 170 -7.66 -4.66 20.86
C GLU A 170 -6.73 -5.61 21.60
N SER A 171 -5.73 -5.04 22.29
CA SER A 171 -4.88 -5.76 23.22
C SER A 171 -4.56 -4.91 24.44
N GLN A 172 -3.98 -5.50 25.46
CA GLN A 172 -3.64 -4.81 26.71
C GLN A 172 -2.30 -5.29 27.27
N PHE A 173 -1.70 -4.42 28.06
CA PHE A 173 -0.51 -4.70 28.84
C PHE A 173 -0.77 -4.48 30.35
N GLU A 174 0.15 -4.92 31.19
CA GLU A 174 0.01 -4.81 32.64
C GLU A 174 0.04 -3.35 33.08
N SER A 175 -0.91 -2.97 33.95
CA SER A 175 -1.05 -1.60 34.42
C SER A 175 0.16 -1.05 35.18
N GLU A 176 1.04 -1.91 35.69
CA GLU A 176 2.28 -1.48 36.32
C GLU A 176 3.23 -0.70 35.42
N PHE A 177 3.18 -0.95 34.09
CA PHE A 177 3.97 -0.20 33.12
C PHE A 177 3.52 1.27 32.99
N LEU A 178 2.30 1.62 33.39
CA LEU A 178 1.84 3.01 33.40
C LEU A 178 2.61 3.90 34.40
N ALA A 179 3.50 3.34 35.20
CA ALA A 179 4.44 4.11 36.03
C ALA A 179 5.60 4.72 35.21
N VAL A 180 5.85 4.21 33.99
CA VAL A 180 6.81 4.79 33.04
C VAL A 180 6.16 6.00 32.38
N PRO A 181 6.92 7.07 32.05
CA PRO A 181 6.38 8.21 31.32
C PRO A 181 5.64 7.78 30.06
N GLN A 182 4.41 8.29 29.90
CA GLN A 182 3.53 7.83 28.82
C GLN A 182 4.10 8.07 27.42
N GLU A 183 4.87 9.13 27.24
CA GLU A 183 5.53 9.46 25.97
C GLU A 183 6.51 8.33 25.53
N CYS A 184 7.22 7.75 26.48
CA CYS A 184 8.13 6.63 26.23
C CYS A 184 7.36 5.36 25.82
N LEU A 185 6.24 5.09 26.48
CA LEU A 185 5.39 3.93 26.17
C LEU A 185 4.75 4.09 24.78
N ILE A 186 4.18 5.27 24.49
CA ILE A 186 3.58 5.60 23.20
C ILE A 186 4.60 5.44 22.08
N LEU A 187 5.76 6.06 22.23
CA LEU A 187 6.82 6.00 21.23
C LEU A 187 7.27 4.55 20.96
N THR A 188 7.44 3.75 22.03
CA THR A 188 7.83 2.34 21.93
C THR A 188 6.78 1.53 21.17
N MET A 189 5.49 1.73 21.44
CA MET A 189 4.41 1.04 20.75
C MET A 189 4.34 1.44 19.27
N GLN A 190 4.49 2.70 18.97
CA GLN A 190 4.39 3.23 17.60
C GLN A 190 5.60 2.85 16.73
N LEU A 191 6.81 3.13 17.19
CA LEU A 191 8.01 2.93 16.37
C LEU A 191 8.33 1.46 16.12
N ASN A 192 8.20 0.63 17.15
CA ASN A 192 8.65 -0.76 17.06
C ASN A 192 7.55 -1.71 16.55
N GLN A 193 6.29 -1.48 16.95
CA GLN A 193 5.22 -2.44 16.72
C GLN A 193 4.08 -1.90 15.87
N LYS A 194 4.09 -0.61 15.55
CA LYS A 194 3.04 0.04 14.74
C LYS A 194 1.65 -0.07 15.39
N TYR A 195 1.61 0.01 16.73
CA TYR A 195 0.37 -0.01 17.50
C TYR A 195 -0.13 1.40 17.76
N PHE A 196 -1.45 1.53 17.87
CA PHE A 196 -2.16 2.75 18.20
C PHE A 196 -2.48 2.74 19.69
N ALA A 197 -1.77 3.54 20.47
CA ALA A 197 -2.02 3.71 21.88
C ALA A 197 -3.39 4.37 22.11
N LEU A 198 -4.01 4.07 23.25
CA LEU A 198 -5.29 4.66 23.65
C LEU A 198 -5.08 5.57 24.85
N GLU A 199 -5.73 6.73 24.81
CA GLU A 199 -5.83 7.65 25.93
C GLU A 199 -7.29 7.84 26.35
N ASP A 200 -7.49 8.09 27.64
CA ASP A 200 -8.82 8.44 28.18
C ASP A 200 -9.16 9.90 27.83
N ARG A 201 -10.37 10.34 28.19
CA ARG A 201 -10.84 11.71 27.95
C ARG A 201 -10.03 12.80 28.63
N SER A 202 -9.17 12.45 29.59
CA SER A 202 -8.25 13.38 30.24
C SER A 202 -6.88 13.47 29.56
N GLY A 203 -6.65 12.70 28.49
CA GLY A 203 -5.38 12.61 27.79
C GLY A 203 -4.36 11.70 28.52
N LYS A 204 -4.83 10.84 29.43
CA LYS A 204 -3.98 9.89 30.13
C LYS A 204 -3.94 8.56 29.39
N LEU A 205 -2.72 8.05 29.18
CA LEU A 205 -2.50 6.76 28.52
C LEU A 205 -3.21 5.62 29.29
N MET A 206 -3.96 4.83 28.55
CA MET A 206 -4.56 3.59 29.02
C MET A 206 -3.60 2.41 28.84
N ASN A 207 -3.76 1.35 29.63
CA ASN A 207 -3.01 0.11 29.44
C ASN A 207 -3.61 -0.78 28.32
N ARG A 208 -4.19 -0.15 27.32
CA ARG A 208 -4.81 -0.77 26.14
C ARG A 208 -4.28 -0.12 24.87
N PHE A 209 -4.26 -0.89 23.81
CA PHE A 209 -3.86 -0.42 22.49
C PHE A 209 -4.62 -1.14 21.39
N LEU A 210 -4.68 -0.52 20.23
CA LEU A 210 -5.22 -1.12 19.02
C LEU A 210 -4.09 -1.51 18.08
N LEU A 211 -4.26 -2.64 17.40
CA LEU A 211 -3.34 -3.11 16.38
C LEU A 211 -4.10 -3.44 15.10
N VAL A 212 -3.47 -3.21 13.95
CA VAL A 212 -4.01 -3.57 12.66
C VAL A 212 -3.36 -4.88 12.22
N SER A 213 -4.20 -5.89 12.06
CA SER A 213 -3.84 -7.21 11.53
C SER A 213 -4.36 -7.34 10.12
N GLN A 214 -3.92 -8.40 9.43
CA GLN A 214 -4.44 -8.79 8.12
C GLN A 214 -5.25 -10.10 8.19
N LEU A 215 -5.46 -10.62 9.39
CA LEU A 215 -6.11 -11.91 9.61
C LEU A 215 -7.48 -11.73 10.25
N ILE A 216 -8.49 -12.36 9.66
CA ILE A 216 -9.78 -12.59 10.30
C ILE A 216 -9.61 -13.85 11.16
N ALA A 217 -9.45 -13.65 12.46
CA ALA A 217 -9.21 -14.75 13.39
C ALA A 217 -10.51 -15.46 13.78
N LYS A 218 -10.51 -16.79 13.73
CA LYS A 218 -11.68 -17.63 14.08
C LYS A 218 -12.05 -17.57 15.57
N ASP A 219 -11.09 -17.21 16.43
CA ASP A 219 -11.24 -17.06 17.87
C ASP A 219 -11.58 -15.63 18.32
N GLY A 220 -12.03 -14.78 17.38
CA GLY A 220 -12.32 -13.37 17.64
C GLY A 220 -11.07 -12.51 17.86
N GLY A 221 -9.88 -13.03 17.56
CA GLY A 221 -8.61 -12.32 17.70
C GLY A 221 -7.88 -12.56 19.01
N LYS A 222 -8.35 -13.49 19.86
CA LYS A 222 -7.74 -13.77 21.16
C LYS A 222 -6.26 -14.10 21.05
N ALA A 223 -5.90 -15.06 20.20
CA ALA A 223 -4.49 -15.45 20.01
C ALA A 223 -3.63 -14.31 19.46
N ILE A 224 -4.20 -13.46 18.58
CA ILE A 224 -3.51 -12.27 18.06
C ILE A 224 -3.27 -11.27 19.19
N SER A 225 -4.30 -10.94 19.98
CA SER A 225 -4.20 -9.99 21.09
C SER A 225 -3.21 -10.45 22.13
N GLU A 226 -3.29 -11.70 22.58
CA GLU A 226 -2.37 -12.28 23.57
C GLU A 226 -0.91 -12.37 23.06
N GLY A 227 -0.73 -12.68 21.77
CA GLY A 227 0.57 -12.69 21.12
C GLY A 227 1.23 -11.32 21.12
N ASN A 228 0.47 -10.30 20.71
CA ASN A 228 0.95 -8.92 20.68
C ASN A 228 1.15 -8.32 22.07
N ALA A 229 0.31 -8.67 23.07
CA ALA A 229 0.53 -8.30 24.46
C ALA A 229 1.89 -8.78 24.98
N ARG A 230 2.28 -10.03 24.67
CA ARG A 230 3.60 -10.56 25.06
C ARG A 230 4.76 -9.79 24.43
N VAL A 231 4.63 -9.40 23.16
CA VAL A 231 5.65 -8.60 22.46
C VAL A 231 5.78 -7.21 23.09
N VAL A 232 4.65 -6.54 23.35
CA VAL A 232 4.64 -5.23 24.03
C VAL A 232 5.26 -5.32 25.40
N ARG A 233 4.89 -6.31 26.21
CA ARG A 233 5.45 -6.53 27.55
C ARG A 233 6.98 -6.53 27.56
N ALA A 234 7.60 -7.27 26.64
CA ALA A 234 9.06 -7.32 26.54
C ALA A 234 9.65 -5.93 26.26
N ARG A 235 9.03 -5.16 25.35
CA ARG A 235 9.49 -3.81 25.01
C ARG A 235 9.27 -2.79 26.13
N LEU A 236 8.13 -2.87 26.82
CA LEU A 236 7.85 -1.99 27.96
C LEU A 236 8.72 -2.31 29.17
N ALA A 237 9.10 -3.58 29.37
CA ALA A 237 10.06 -3.96 30.38
C ALA A 237 11.44 -3.34 30.13
N ASP A 238 11.90 -3.30 28.87
CA ASP A 238 13.11 -2.60 28.49
C ASP A 238 12.99 -1.09 28.79
N ALA A 239 11.86 -0.45 28.41
CA ALA A 239 11.60 0.96 28.68
C ALA A 239 11.51 1.31 30.18
N LYS A 240 11.11 0.35 31.04
CA LYS A 240 11.08 0.51 32.50
C LYS A 240 12.47 0.44 33.12
N PHE A 241 13.41 -0.23 32.45
CA PHE A 241 14.78 -0.41 32.97
C PHE A 241 15.65 0.83 32.75
N PHE A 242 15.39 1.59 31.68
CA PHE A 242 16.09 2.84 31.36
C PHE A 242 15.39 4.07 31.96
#